data_68579031eac6af57f0556c73dfc95c0b
#
_entry.id   68579031eac6af57f0556c73dfc95c0b
#
_cell.length_a   1.000
_cell.length_b   1.000
_cell.length_c   1.000
_cell.angle_alpha   90.00
_cell.angle_beta   90.00
_cell.angle_gamma   90.00
#
_symmetry.space_group_name_H-M   'P 1'
#
loop_
_entity.id
_entity.type
_entity.pdbx_description
1 polymer ?
#
loop_
_entity_poly.entity_id
_entity_poly.type
_entity_poly.pdbx_seq_one_letter_code
_entity_poly.pdbx_strand_id
1 'polypeptide(L)'
;MNFGMFSSFRKKYGQFITSGVQLTLLAVGAESKSPKGWLVCLALIVVISLFAWMSTMRRRRAITDTPTSRIASAAQGYVELVGTGQAPEGLPLLSRQTQQPCLWYRYRVVEGAGENSTVVEDDESDASFIVDDGSGYCVVDTEGAEIMTRHKETWMAGNRRHTEWKLLINDNIYALGEFRTLGGGSVDLDARSDMGELLAEWKRDEKRLLERFDLDKNGKLNETEWGLVRQAARREVSKMHIEARNESDVHTLRRPSDGRHYLISNIDPKLLARRYLLWALFHLAFFISALGAIPYVSHQMIKHEAIKAKREADHKENLQRVDKMFEKYRLPASPPP
;
A
#
# COMPACT_ATOMS: atom_id res chain seq x y z
N MET A 1 -13.56 -1.74 14.62
CA MET A 1 -13.57 -2.27 13.23
C MET A 1 -12.27 -1.82 12.57
N ASN A 2 -11.28 -2.74 12.47
CA ASN A 2 -9.89 -2.40 12.13
C ASN A 2 -9.71 -2.11 10.64
N PHE A 3 -9.70 -0.83 10.26
CA PHE A 3 -9.39 -0.37 8.89
C PHE A 3 -7.96 -0.76 8.44
N GLY A 4 -7.02 -0.97 9.37
CA GLY A 4 -5.64 -1.37 9.08
C GLY A 4 -5.50 -2.78 8.52
N MET A 5 -6.30 -3.73 9.00
CA MET A 5 -6.27 -5.13 8.53
C MET A 5 -6.70 -5.26 7.05
N PHE A 6 -7.66 -4.46 6.59
CA PHE A 6 -8.12 -4.45 5.19
C PHE A 6 -7.10 -3.83 4.23
N SER A 7 -6.30 -2.87 4.68
CA SER A 7 -5.30 -2.21 3.83
C SER A 7 -4.11 -3.11 3.50
N SER A 8 -3.62 -3.87 4.49
CA SER A 8 -2.53 -4.83 4.31
C SER A 8 -2.94 -6.02 3.44
N PHE A 9 -4.17 -6.51 3.60
CA PHE A 9 -4.73 -7.60 2.80
C PHE A 9 -4.82 -7.21 1.32
N ARG A 10 -5.26 -5.99 1.01
CA ARG A 10 -5.43 -5.49 -0.35
C ARG A 10 -4.10 -5.28 -1.08
N LYS A 11 -3.01 -4.91 -0.37
CA LYS A 11 -1.71 -4.66 -0.99
C LYS A 11 -1.04 -5.95 -1.50
N LYS A 12 -1.10 -7.05 -0.76
CA LYS A 12 -0.37 -8.29 -1.07
C LYS A 12 -1.16 -9.27 -1.94
N TYR A 13 -2.48 -9.31 -1.82
CA TYR A 13 -3.37 -10.21 -2.55
C TYR A 13 -4.19 -9.53 -3.64
N GLY A 14 -4.00 -8.24 -3.85
CA GLY A 14 -4.78 -7.48 -4.82
C GLY A 14 -4.82 -8.10 -6.22
N GLN A 15 -3.72 -8.72 -6.67
CA GLN A 15 -3.66 -9.39 -7.97
C GLN A 15 -4.46 -10.69 -8.00
N PHE A 16 -4.41 -11.50 -6.94
CA PHE A 16 -5.20 -12.74 -6.84
C PHE A 16 -6.68 -12.45 -6.63
N ILE A 17 -7.02 -11.43 -5.87
CA ILE A 17 -8.41 -10.99 -5.65
C ILE A 17 -9.00 -10.48 -6.95
N THR A 18 -8.31 -9.63 -7.70
CA THR A 18 -8.80 -9.14 -8.99
C THR A 18 -9.00 -10.24 -10.00
N SER A 19 -8.08 -11.22 -10.07
CA SER A 19 -8.23 -12.38 -10.95
C SER A 19 -9.38 -13.30 -10.52
N GLY A 20 -9.57 -13.51 -9.22
CA GLY A 20 -10.71 -14.26 -8.68
C GLY A 20 -12.05 -13.60 -9.05
N VAL A 21 -12.17 -12.29 -8.87
CA VAL A 21 -13.37 -11.53 -9.25
C VAL A 21 -13.64 -11.61 -10.75
N GLN A 22 -12.62 -11.52 -11.59
CA GLN A 22 -12.77 -11.66 -13.06
C GLN A 22 -13.32 -13.04 -13.44
N LEU A 23 -12.80 -14.13 -12.85
CA LEU A 23 -13.29 -15.48 -13.09
C LEU A 23 -14.71 -15.68 -12.58
N THR A 24 -15.05 -15.15 -11.41
CA THR A 24 -16.42 -15.18 -10.88
C THR A 24 -17.39 -14.45 -11.78
N LEU A 25 -17.03 -13.27 -12.31
CA LEU A 25 -17.86 -12.53 -13.25
C LEU A 25 -18.08 -13.28 -14.55
N LEU A 26 -17.09 -14.04 -15.06
CA LEU A 26 -17.27 -14.91 -16.22
C LEU A 26 -18.26 -16.05 -15.92
N ALA A 27 -18.15 -16.68 -14.75
CA ALA A 27 -19.06 -17.75 -14.34
C ALA A 27 -20.50 -17.21 -14.17
N VAL A 28 -20.68 -16.09 -13.49
CA VAL A 28 -22.00 -15.42 -13.33
C VAL A 28 -22.58 -15.03 -14.70
N GLY A 29 -21.76 -14.51 -15.60
CA GLY A 29 -22.17 -14.21 -16.97
C GLY A 29 -22.67 -15.46 -17.69
N ALA A 30 -21.96 -16.59 -17.57
CA ALA A 30 -22.34 -17.87 -18.19
C ALA A 30 -23.66 -18.43 -17.64
N GLU A 31 -23.92 -18.28 -16.34
CA GLU A 31 -25.16 -18.74 -15.71
C GLU A 31 -26.36 -17.84 -16.00
N SER A 32 -26.14 -16.58 -16.27
CA SER A 32 -27.22 -15.56 -16.40
C SER A 32 -28.21 -15.85 -17.55
N LYS A 33 -27.87 -16.73 -18.50
CA LYS A 33 -28.67 -17.10 -19.72
C LYS A 33 -29.24 -15.88 -20.46
N SER A 34 -28.84 -14.67 -20.09
CA SER A 34 -29.33 -13.39 -20.59
C SER A 34 -28.19 -12.61 -21.28
N PRO A 35 -28.34 -12.18 -22.53
CA PRO A 35 -27.32 -11.34 -23.17
C PRO A 35 -27.05 -10.03 -22.43
N LYS A 36 -28.07 -9.47 -21.76
CA LYS A 36 -27.91 -8.24 -20.93
C LYS A 36 -27.02 -8.50 -19.72
N GLY A 37 -27.19 -9.64 -19.03
CA GLY A 37 -26.33 -10.05 -17.91
C GLY A 37 -24.88 -10.21 -18.35
N TRP A 38 -24.65 -10.84 -19.51
CA TRP A 38 -23.33 -10.95 -20.10
C TRP A 38 -22.66 -9.59 -20.37
N LEU A 39 -23.39 -8.62 -20.95
CA LEU A 39 -22.86 -7.29 -21.24
C LEU A 39 -22.44 -6.56 -19.96
N VAL A 40 -23.21 -6.66 -18.87
CA VAL A 40 -22.85 -6.06 -17.59
C VAL A 40 -21.59 -6.72 -17.02
N CYS A 41 -21.50 -8.05 -17.02
CA CYS A 41 -20.31 -8.76 -16.55
C CYS A 41 -19.08 -8.40 -17.36
N LEU A 42 -19.17 -8.35 -18.70
CA LEU A 42 -18.06 -7.95 -19.57
C LEU A 42 -17.62 -6.51 -19.33
N ALA A 43 -18.55 -5.57 -19.15
CA ALA A 43 -18.23 -4.17 -18.84
C ALA A 43 -17.47 -4.06 -17.51
N LEU A 44 -17.89 -4.80 -16.47
CA LEU A 44 -17.18 -4.86 -15.19
C LEU A 44 -15.78 -5.46 -15.34
N ILE A 45 -15.64 -6.55 -16.11
CA ILE A 45 -14.34 -7.18 -16.38
C ILE A 45 -13.41 -6.20 -17.09
N VAL A 46 -13.89 -5.44 -18.10
CA VAL A 46 -13.11 -4.41 -18.81
C VAL A 46 -12.57 -3.38 -17.82
N VAL A 47 -13.42 -2.82 -16.95
CA VAL A 47 -13.02 -1.81 -15.97
C VAL A 47 -11.99 -2.38 -14.97
N ILE A 48 -12.27 -3.54 -14.38
CA ILE A 48 -11.38 -4.19 -13.39
C ILE A 48 -10.04 -4.54 -14.04
N SER A 49 -10.06 -5.10 -15.26
CA SER A 49 -8.83 -5.49 -15.97
C SER A 49 -7.96 -4.29 -16.30
N LEU A 50 -8.55 -3.18 -16.74
CA LEU A 50 -7.82 -1.94 -17.02
C LEU A 50 -7.14 -1.39 -15.78
N PHE A 51 -7.87 -1.29 -14.66
CA PHE A 51 -7.30 -0.81 -13.39
C PHE A 51 -6.20 -1.75 -12.87
N ALA A 52 -6.40 -3.07 -12.95
CA ALA A 52 -5.42 -4.05 -12.52
C ALA A 52 -4.14 -3.99 -13.38
N TRP A 53 -4.29 -3.86 -14.71
CA TRP A 53 -3.17 -3.66 -15.63
C TRP A 53 -2.40 -2.38 -15.32
N MET A 54 -3.09 -1.24 -15.17
CA MET A 54 -2.46 0.04 -14.83
C MET A 54 -1.71 -0.01 -13.50
N SER A 55 -2.34 -0.60 -12.47
CA SER A 55 -1.73 -0.75 -11.13
C SER A 55 -0.47 -1.60 -11.19
N THR A 56 -0.54 -2.75 -11.87
CA THR A 56 0.59 -3.68 -12.00
C THR A 56 1.73 -3.07 -12.82
N MET A 57 1.41 -2.32 -13.88
CA MET A 57 2.39 -1.63 -14.71
C MET A 57 3.08 -0.48 -13.94
N ARG A 58 2.36 0.26 -13.08
CA ARG A 58 2.96 1.27 -12.19
C ARG A 58 3.98 0.64 -11.23
N ARG A 59 3.66 -0.51 -10.63
CA ARG A 59 4.59 -1.24 -9.74
C ARG A 59 5.82 -1.71 -10.49
N ARG A 60 5.65 -2.27 -11.69
CA ARG A 60 6.78 -2.66 -12.55
C ARG A 60 7.67 -1.47 -12.86
N ARG A 61 7.09 -0.34 -13.30
CA ARG A 61 7.85 0.88 -13.60
C ARG A 61 8.59 1.42 -12.37
N ALA A 62 7.99 1.38 -11.19
CA ALA A 62 8.66 1.79 -9.96
C ALA A 62 9.96 1.00 -9.71
N ILE A 63 10.00 -0.29 -10.10
CA ILE A 63 11.20 -1.13 -9.98
C ILE A 63 12.17 -0.90 -11.14
N THR A 64 11.68 -0.70 -12.37
CA THR A 64 12.56 -0.65 -13.55
C THR A 64 13.11 0.73 -13.85
N ASP A 65 12.39 1.78 -13.44
CA ASP A 65 12.68 3.15 -13.83
C ASP A 65 13.37 3.95 -12.72
N THR A 66 13.45 3.40 -11.48
CA THR A 66 14.19 4.02 -10.38
C THR A 66 15.63 3.49 -10.37
N PRO A 67 16.63 4.38 -10.52
CA PRO A 67 18.03 3.95 -10.46
C PRO A 67 18.43 3.58 -9.03
N THR A 68 19.27 2.54 -8.89
CA THR A 68 19.87 2.16 -7.61
C THR A 68 20.80 3.27 -7.12
N SER A 69 20.61 3.72 -5.90
CA SER A 69 21.43 4.75 -5.25
C SER A 69 22.35 4.13 -4.20
N ARG A 70 23.50 4.76 -3.96
CA ARG A 70 24.36 4.44 -2.82
C ARG A 70 23.90 5.25 -1.61
N ILE A 71 23.85 4.64 -0.43
CA ILE A 71 23.34 5.26 0.81
C ILE A 71 24.09 6.56 1.11
N ALA A 72 25.42 6.56 1.06
CA ALA A 72 26.25 7.73 1.35
C ALA A 72 26.01 8.93 0.42
N SER A 73 25.44 8.72 -0.75
CA SER A 73 25.21 9.76 -1.76
C SER A 73 23.77 9.79 -2.31
N ALA A 74 22.86 9.11 -1.65
CA ALA A 74 21.46 9.08 -2.07
C ALA A 74 20.82 10.46 -1.95
N ALA A 75 20.14 10.89 -3.00
CA ALA A 75 19.38 12.13 -2.97
C ALA A 75 18.14 11.97 -2.09
N GLN A 76 17.74 13.07 -1.42
CA GLN A 76 16.47 13.10 -0.67
C GLN A 76 15.29 12.79 -1.59
N GLY A 77 14.34 11.97 -1.12
CA GLY A 77 13.14 11.60 -1.87
C GLY A 77 13.09 10.13 -2.26
N TYR A 78 12.48 9.82 -3.38
CA TYR A 78 12.20 8.44 -3.78
C TYR A 78 13.40 7.78 -4.42
N VAL A 79 13.93 6.75 -3.77
CA VAL A 79 15.14 6.03 -4.20
C VAL A 79 14.97 4.52 -4.12
N GLU A 80 15.86 3.84 -4.81
CA GLU A 80 16.12 2.40 -4.71
C GLU A 80 17.44 2.18 -3.97
N LEU A 81 17.43 1.35 -2.94
CA LEU A 81 18.59 0.92 -2.18
C LEU A 81 18.74 -0.61 -2.27
N VAL A 82 19.97 -1.07 -2.38
CA VAL A 82 20.32 -2.50 -2.34
C VAL A 82 21.49 -2.69 -1.39
N GLY A 83 21.32 -3.55 -0.40
CA GLY A 83 22.37 -3.81 0.57
C GLY A 83 22.07 -5.00 1.47
N THR A 84 22.93 -5.28 2.39
CA THR A 84 22.81 -6.37 3.37
C THR A 84 21.94 -5.92 4.53
N GLY A 85 20.92 -6.70 4.88
CA GLY A 85 20.06 -6.44 6.02
C GLY A 85 20.75 -6.81 7.33
N GLN A 86 20.77 -5.87 8.28
CA GLN A 86 21.37 -6.03 9.59
C GLN A 86 20.34 -5.73 10.69
N ALA A 87 20.43 -6.45 11.81
CA ALA A 87 19.63 -6.13 12.98
C ALA A 87 20.19 -4.87 13.66
N PRO A 88 19.34 -3.98 14.22
CA PRO A 88 19.80 -2.91 15.08
C PRO A 88 20.60 -3.46 16.28
N GLU A 89 21.41 -2.61 16.90
CA GLU A 89 22.13 -2.98 18.12
C GLU A 89 21.15 -3.41 19.23
N GLY A 90 21.47 -4.50 19.93
CA GLY A 90 20.67 -5.04 21.01
C GLY A 90 20.19 -6.47 20.74
N LEU A 91 19.04 -6.84 21.33
CA LEU A 91 18.45 -8.16 21.13
C LEU A 91 17.83 -8.28 19.74
N PRO A 92 18.15 -9.33 18.96
CA PRO A 92 17.58 -9.52 17.64
C PRO A 92 16.08 -9.81 17.76
N LEU A 93 15.31 -9.34 16.75
CA LEU A 93 13.92 -9.73 16.58
C LEU A 93 13.84 -11.24 16.33
N LEU A 94 13.02 -11.94 17.12
CA LEU A 94 12.77 -13.36 16.93
C LEU A 94 11.41 -13.54 16.24
N SER A 95 11.38 -14.41 15.24
CA SER A 95 10.12 -14.76 14.59
C SER A 95 9.18 -15.49 15.58
N ARG A 96 7.88 -15.31 15.42
CA ARG A 96 6.89 -15.71 16.43
C ARG A 96 6.87 -17.22 16.70
N GLN A 97 6.95 -18.03 15.66
CA GLN A 97 6.79 -19.48 15.78
C GLN A 97 8.12 -20.23 15.79
N THR A 98 8.98 -19.95 14.82
CA THR A 98 10.25 -20.66 14.70
C THR A 98 11.32 -20.09 15.62
N GLN A 99 11.08 -18.96 16.30
CA GLN A 99 12.02 -18.25 17.19
C GLN A 99 13.39 -17.98 16.52
N GLN A 100 13.36 -17.88 15.18
CA GLN A 100 14.57 -17.61 14.39
C GLN A 100 14.87 -16.12 14.39
N PRO A 101 16.12 -15.69 14.61
CA PRO A 101 16.52 -14.30 14.44
C PRO A 101 16.22 -13.80 13.03
N CYS A 102 15.55 -12.67 12.94
CA CYS A 102 15.11 -12.11 11.66
C CYS A 102 15.06 -10.58 11.72
N LEU A 103 14.95 -9.95 10.55
CA LEU A 103 14.77 -8.51 10.39
C LEU A 103 13.29 -8.12 10.45
N TRP A 104 12.45 -9.01 9.93
CA TRP A 104 11.01 -8.85 9.87
C TRP A 104 10.35 -10.22 9.75
N TYR A 105 9.16 -10.39 10.35
CA TYR A 105 8.33 -11.55 10.15
C TYR A 105 6.87 -11.17 9.95
N ARG A 106 6.14 -12.07 9.29
CA ARG A 106 4.68 -12.12 9.30
C ARG A 106 4.25 -13.54 9.55
N TYR A 107 3.22 -13.68 10.35
CA TYR A 107 2.68 -14.96 10.76
C TYR A 107 1.17 -15.00 10.53
N ARG A 108 0.68 -16.11 9.98
CA ARG A 108 -0.75 -16.33 9.76
C ARG A 108 -1.17 -17.74 10.11
N VAL A 109 -2.29 -17.87 10.81
CA VAL A 109 -2.95 -19.12 11.12
C VAL A 109 -4.32 -19.16 10.46
N VAL A 110 -4.59 -20.26 9.75
CA VAL A 110 -5.87 -20.51 9.11
C VAL A 110 -6.41 -21.83 9.66
N GLU A 111 -7.60 -21.82 10.23
CA GLU A 111 -8.30 -23.00 10.74
C GLU A 111 -9.32 -23.49 9.73
N GLY A 112 -9.40 -24.81 9.55
CA GLY A 112 -10.30 -25.45 8.59
C GLY A 112 -9.70 -25.62 7.20
N ALA A 113 -10.49 -26.17 6.29
CA ALA A 113 -10.11 -26.47 4.91
C ALA A 113 -11.19 -25.96 3.93
N GLY A 114 -10.77 -25.60 2.72
CA GLY A 114 -11.66 -25.17 1.63
C GLY A 114 -12.43 -23.89 1.94
N GLU A 115 -13.71 -23.86 1.59
CA GLU A 115 -14.58 -22.69 1.73
C GLU A 115 -14.87 -22.31 3.20
N ASN A 116 -14.75 -23.25 4.13
CA ASN A 116 -14.98 -23.06 5.56
C ASN A 116 -13.69 -22.67 6.32
N SER A 117 -12.65 -22.26 5.61
CA SER A 117 -11.41 -21.84 6.26
C SER A 117 -11.53 -20.43 6.83
N THR A 118 -11.16 -20.26 8.11
CA THR A 118 -11.19 -18.97 8.81
C THR A 118 -9.78 -18.56 9.23
N VAL A 119 -9.42 -17.29 9.02
CA VAL A 119 -8.16 -16.72 9.53
C VAL A 119 -8.34 -16.47 11.01
N VAL A 120 -7.61 -17.22 11.84
CA VAL A 120 -7.66 -17.12 13.31
C VAL A 120 -6.67 -16.08 13.81
N GLU A 121 -5.50 -16.01 13.17
CA GLU A 121 -4.43 -15.09 13.55
C GLU A 121 -3.69 -14.59 12.30
N ASP A 122 -3.38 -13.29 12.26
CA ASP A 122 -2.56 -12.65 11.22
C ASP A 122 -1.84 -11.48 11.89
N ASP A 123 -0.54 -11.60 12.05
CA ASP A 123 0.31 -10.64 12.75
C ASP A 123 1.60 -10.41 11.98
N GLU A 124 2.13 -9.19 12.03
CA GLU A 124 3.40 -8.85 11.40
C GLU A 124 4.20 -7.89 12.30
N SER A 125 5.52 -8.02 12.28
CA SER A 125 6.40 -7.13 13.05
C SER A 125 6.44 -5.74 12.42
N ASP A 126 6.52 -4.72 13.25
CA ASP A 126 6.72 -3.31 12.91
C ASP A 126 8.17 -2.84 13.13
N ALA A 127 9.06 -3.78 13.44
CA ALA A 127 10.46 -3.49 13.73
C ALA A 127 11.20 -2.93 12.52
N SER A 128 11.88 -1.80 12.71
CA SER A 128 12.83 -1.26 11.73
C SER A 128 14.12 -2.06 11.77
N PHE A 129 14.82 -2.10 10.63
CA PHE A 129 16.12 -2.76 10.51
C PHE A 129 17.11 -1.89 9.71
N ILE A 130 18.36 -2.27 9.66
CA ILE A 130 19.42 -1.53 8.97
C ILE A 130 19.73 -2.20 7.65
N VAL A 131 19.93 -1.40 6.60
CA VAL A 131 20.51 -1.83 5.32
C VAL A 131 21.88 -1.19 5.20
N ASP A 132 22.88 -2.02 4.90
CA ASP A 132 24.28 -1.65 4.66
C ASP A 132 24.65 -1.99 3.22
N ASP A 133 25.02 -1.00 2.41
CA ASP A 133 25.46 -1.18 1.02
C ASP A 133 27.00 -1.08 0.87
N GLY A 134 27.74 -1.03 2.01
CA GLY A 134 29.17 -0.84 2.07
C GLY A 134 29.62 0.62 1.87
N SER A 135 28.70 1.54 1.56
CA SER A 135 28.98 2.97 1.51
C SER A 135 28.42 3.72 2.73
N GLY A 136 27.44 3.13 3.41
CA GLY A 136 26.77 3.70 4.57
C GLY A 136 25.63 2.81 5.08
N TYR A 137 24.97 3.28 6.12
CA TYR A 137 23.86 2.61 6.80
C TYR A 137 22.57 3.38 6.63
N CYS A 138 21.48 2.67 6.37
CA CYS A 138 20.14 3.26 6.29
C CYS A 138 19.16 2.47 7.16
N VAL A 139 18.47 3.14 8.05
CA VAL A 139 17.38 2.57 8.85
C VAL A 139 16.16 2.45 7.95
N VAL A 140 15.63 1.24 7.79
CA VAL A 140 14.46 0.94 6.99
C VAL A 140 13.27 0.73 7.90
N ASP A 141 12.28 1.61 7.81
CA ASP A 141 11.00 1.49 8.49
C ASP A 141 10.09 0.52 7.72
N THR A 142 9.58 -0.51 8.38
CA THR A 142 8.72 -1.52 7.74
C THR A 142 7.25 -1.09 7.65
N GLU A 143 6.87 -0.01 8.35
CA GLU A 143 5.47 0.41 8.41
C GLU A 143 4.93 0.79 7.03
N GLY A 144 3.86 0.10 6.65
CA GLY A 144 3.17 0.34 5.39
C GLY A 144 3.90 -0.12 4.14
N ALA A 145 5.03 -0.82 4.26
CA ALA A 145 5.72 -1.45 3.14
C ALA A 145 4.94 -2.64 2.58
N GLU A 146 5.07 -2.88 1.27
CA GLU A 146 4.78 -4.18 0.68
C GLU A 146 6.02 -5.04 0.81
N ILE A 147 5.99 -6.04 1.72
CA ILE A 147 7.17 -6.88 1.96
C ILE A 147 7.03 -8.20 1.21
N MET A 148 8.00 -8.49 0.36
CA MET A 148 8.06 -9.71 -0.45
C MET A 148 9.32 -10.50 -0.10
N THR A 149 9.15 -11.72 0.36
CA THR A 149 10.28 -12.59 0.75
C THR A 149 10.22 -13.95 0.07
N ARG A 150 11.39 -14.53 -0.15
CA ARG A 150 11.57 -15.93 -0.56
C ARG A 150 11.41 -16.90 0.61
N HIS A 151 11.65 -16.45 1.85
CA HIS A 151 11.54 -17.30 3.04
C HIS A 151 10.10 -17.38 3.50
N LYS A 152 9.45 -18.46 3.12
CA LYS A 152 8.09 -18.80 3.50
C LYS A 152 8.06 -20.23 3.99
N GLU A 153 7.63 -20.43 5.21
CA GLU A 153 7.42 -21.74 5.81
C GLU A 153 5.94 -21.96 6.07
N THR A 154 5.48 -23.18 5.83
CA THR A 154 4.07 -23.57 6.07
C THR A 154 4.04 -24.96 6.66
N TRP A 155 3.30 -25.14 7.75
CA TRP A 155 3.11 -26.43 8.40
C TRP A 155 1.68 -26.56 8.94
N MET A 156 1.28 -27.79 9.26
CA MET A 156 0.00 -28.10 9.86
C MET A 156 0.19 -28.46 11.33
N ALA A 157 -0.69 -27.91 12.19
CA ALA A 157 -0.78 -28.29 13.59
C ALA A 157 -2.27 -28.57 13.89
N GLY A 158 -2.64 -29.84 13.93
CA GLY A 158 -4.03 -30.27 14.01
C GLY A 158 -4.83 -29.79 12.78
N ASN A 159 -5.93 -29.07 13.01
CA ASN A 159 -6.78 -28.50 11.95
C ASN A 159 -6.35 -27.09 11.53
N ARG A 160 -5.16 -26.64 11.96
CA ARG A 160 -4.65 -25.29 11.72
C ARG A 160 -3.45 -25.31 10.80
N ARG A 161 -3.52 -24.49 9.75
CA ARG A 161 -2.40 -24.23 8.84
C ARG A 161 -1.70 -22.96 9.27
N HIS A 162 -0.45 -23.11 9.69
CA HIS A 162 0.45 -22.02 10.07
C HIS A 162 1.29 -21.63 8.86
N THR A 163 1.48 -20.35 8.66
CA THR A 163 2.36 -19.83 7.61
C THR A 163 3.16 -18.67 8.16
N GLU A 164 4.47 -18.75 8.07
CA GLU A 164 5.39 -17.71 8.50
C GLU A 164 6.23 -17.23 7.32
N TRP A 165 6.37 -15.91 7.18
CA TRP A 165 7.23 -15.25 6.21
C TRP A 165 8.27 -14.45 6.97
N LYS A 166 9.53 -14.48 6.52
CA LYS A 166 10.65 -13.85 7.21
C LYS A 166 11.57 -13.12 6.24
N LEU A 167 12.18 -12.01 6.70
CA LEU A 167 13.41 -11.47 6.15
C LEU A 167 14.51 -11.83 7.15
N LEU A 168 15.54 -12.52 6.72
CA LEU A 168 16.60 -13.00 7.60
C LEU A 168 17.73 -11.97 7.69
N ILE A 169 18.47 -12.02 8.80
CA ILE A 169 19.71 -11.26 8.96
C ILE A 169 20.69 -11.69 7.87
N ASN A 170 21.41 -10.74 7.29
CA ASN A 170 22.33 -10.91 6.16
C ASN A 170 21.65 -11.25 4.81
N ASP A 171 20.33 -11.17 4.72
CA ASP A 171 19.68 -11.19 3.40
C ASP A 171 20.12 -9.98 2.58
N ASN A 172 20.28 -10.16 1.26
CA ASN A 172 20.41 -9.04 0.35
C ASN A 172 19.04 -8.39 0.16
N ILE A 173 18.89 -7.19 0.72
CA ILE A 173 17.63 -6.44 0.74
C ILE A 173 17.61 -5.46 -0.41
N TYR A 174 16.54 -5.52 -1.19
CA TYR A 174 16.08 -4.53 -2.13
C TYR A 174 15.02 -3.68 -1.48
N ALA A 175 15.20 -2.38 -1.38
CA ALA A 175 14.27 -1.47 -0.75
C ALA A 175 14.01 -0.26 -1.66
N LEU A 176 12.73 0.07 -1.88
CA LEU A 176 12.26 1.15 -2.73
C LEU A 176 11.31 2.03 -1.93
N GLY A 177 11.69 3.26 -1.63
CA GLY A 177 10.94 4.13 -0.72
C GLY A 177 11.41 5.58 -0.71
N GLU A 178 10.92 6.36 0.25
CA GLU A 178 11.33 7.74 0.47
C GLU A 178 12.55 7.80 1.40
N PHE A 179 13.70 8.21 0.84
CA PHE A 179 14.94 8.39 1.57
C PHE A 179 14.99 9.77 2.19
N ARG A 180 15.37 9.82 3.45
CA ARG A 180 15.64 11.06 4.19
C ARG A 180 16.86 10.89 5.06
N THR A 181 17.62 11.97 5.17
CA THR A 181 18.71 12.08 6.15
C THR A 181 18.23 12.95 7.30
N LEU A 182 18.33 12.44 8.51
CA LEU A 182 18.04 13.13 9.76
C LEU A 182 19.37 13.34 10.48
N GLY A 183 19.63 14.54 10.95
CA GLY A 183 20.88 14.89 11.67
C GLY A 183 21.69 16.00 10.99
N GLY A 184 22.77 16.40 11.64
CA GLY A 184 23.82 17.36 11.23
C GLY A 184 23.46 18.51 10.30
N GLY A 185 23.31 18.22 9.03
CA GLY A 185 23.08 19.27 8.02
C GLY A 185 21.62 19.59 7.72
N SER A 186 20.66 18.75 8.13
CA SER A 186 19.23 18.88 7.80
C SER A 186 18.36 19.43 8.93
N VAL A 187 18.94 19.66 10.11
CA VAL A 187 18.22 20.31 11.22
C VAL A 187 18.06 21.79 10.90
N ASP A 188 16.80 22.21 10.78
CA ASP A 188 16.47 23.64 10.59
C ASP A 188 16.72 24.37 11.91
N LEU A 189 17.98 24.81 12.10
CA LEU A 189 18.46 25.46 13.32
C LEU A 189 18.13 26.94 13.22
N ASP A 190 17.04 27.38 13.85
CA ASP A 190 16.70 28.80 13.96
C ASP A 190 17.39 29.43 15.20
N ALA A 191 18.58 29.99 14.99
CA ALA A 191 19.35 30.64 16.04
C ALA A 191 18.59 31.74 16.79
N ARG A 192 17.54 32.33 16.18
CA ARG A 192 16.73 33.37 16.82
C ARG A 192 15.71 32.77 17.78
N SER A 193 15.04 31.71 17.36
CA SER A 193 14.09 30.95 18.19
C SER A 193 14.79 30.32 19.37
N ASP A 194 15.87 29.57 19.10
CA ASP A 194 16.64 28.83 20.15
C ASP A 194 17.26 29.78 21.17
N MET A 195 17.72 30.95 20.72
CA MET A 195 18.21 31.98 21.65
C MET A 195 17.07 32.55 22.51
N GLY A 196 15.87 32.67 21.94
CA GLY A 196 14.67 33.12 22.68
C GLY A 196 14.29 32.13 23.79
N GLU A 197 14.29 30.84 23.44
CA GLU A 197 13.99 29.75 24.39
C GLU A 197 15.03 29.64 25.50
N LEU A 198 16.34 29.72 25.17
CA LEU A 198 17.42 29.67 26.13
C LEU A 198 17.38 30.88 27.10
N LEU A 199 17.10 32.08 26.58
CA LEU A 199 16.93 33.25 27.44
C LEU A 199 15.68 33.17 28.32
N ALA A 200 14.60 32.56 27.84
CA ALA A 200 13.41 32.32 28.66
C ALA A 200 13.67 31.30 29.78
N GLU A 201 14.45 30.25 29.49
CA GLU A 201 14.90 29.28 30.49
C GLU A 201 15.76 29.94 31.58
N TRP A 202 16.79 30.71 31.20
CA TRP A 202 17.64 31.42 32.14
C TRP A 202 16.88 32.42 33.01
N LYS A 203 15.87 33.08 32.45
CA LYS A 203 14.99 33.98 33.22
C LYS A 203 14.13 33.26 34.26
N ARG A 204 13.84 31.98 34.11
CA ARG A 204 13.12 31.20 35.14
C ARG A 204 13.95 30.98 36.41
N ASP A 205 15.27 30.89 36.25
CA ASP A 205 16.21 30.79 37.36
C ASP A 205 16.95 32.14 37.57
N GLU A 206 16.18 33.12 38.01
CA GLU A 206 16.67 34.49 38.25
C GLU A 206 17.87 34.54 39.17
N LYS A 207 17.88 33.69 40.19
CA LYS A 207 18.98 33.65 41.18
C LYS A 207 20.30 33.25 40.51
N ARG A 208 20.28 32.22 39.69
CA ARG A 208 21.45 31.73 38.97
C ARG A 208 21.89 32.70 37.84
N LEU A 209 20.95 33.43 37.27
CA LEU A 209 21.20 34.45 36.26
C LEU A 209 21.93 35.66 36.89
N LEU A 210 21.48 36.13 38.07
CA LEU A 210 22.14 37.19 38.83
C LEU A 210 23.52 36.76 39.34
N GLU A 211 23.67 35.59 39.92
CA GLU A 211 24.97 35.05 40.35
C GLU A 211 26.02 35.05 39.23
N ARG A 212 25.60 34.89 37.99
CA ARG A 212 26.50 34.77 36.83
C ARG A 212 26.78 36.09 36.12
N PHE A 213 25.83 37.03 36.11
CA PHE A 213 25.90 38.21 35.24
C PHE A 213 25.72 39.56 35.99
N ASP A 214 25.32 39.60 37.26
CA ASP A 214 25.24 40.79 38.08
C ASP A 214 26.64 41.10 38.59
N LEU A 215 27.37 41.99 37.86
CA LEU A 215 28.77 42.30 38.16
C LEU A 215 28.91 43.29 39.33
N ASP A 216 27.94 44.21 39.46
CA ASP A 216 27.94 45.24 40.50
C ASP A 216 27.23 44.77 41.80
N LYS A 217 26.65 43.56 41.77
CA LYS A 217 25.97 42.91 42.92
C LYS A 217 24.82 43.73 43.51
N ASN A 218 24.13 44.49 42.65
CA ASN A 218 23.00 45.31 43.06
C ASN A 218 21.65 44.55 43.06
N GLY A 219 21.65 43.27 42.68
CA GLY A 219 20.47 42.39 42.64
C GLY A 219 19.56 42.63 41.40
N LYS A 220 20.05 43.34 40.39
CA LYS A 220 19.32 43.61 39.14
C LYS A 220 20.30 43.65 37.97
N LEU A 221 19.88 43.17 36.81
CA LEU A 221 20.69 43.26 35.61
C LEU A 221 20.43 44.60 34.88
N ASN A 222 21.46 45.39 34.74
CA ASN A 222 21.43 46.63 33.95
C ASN A 222 21.57 46.31 32.45
N GLU A 223 21.48 47.36 31.58
CA GLU A 223 21.48 47.16 30.11
C GLU A 223 22.82 46.58 29.62
N THR A 224 23.94 46.93 30.26
CA THR A 224 25.26 46.41 29.89
C THR A 224 25.37 44.92 30.26
N GLU A 225 24.89 44.53 31.42
CA GLU A 225 24.88 43.16 31.89
C GLU A 225 23.91 42.29 31.07
N TRP A 226 22.75 42.82 30.69
CA TRP A 226 21.89 42.19 29.69
C TRP A 226 22.56 41.99 28.34
N GLY A 227 23.47 42.91 27.97
CA GLY A 227 24.34 42.73 26.81
C GLY A 227 25.20 41.47 26.89
N LEU A 228 25.79 41.24 28.09
CA LEU A 228 26.61 40.04 28.38
C LEU A 228 25.77 38.77 28.38
N VAL A 229 24.56 38.81 28.96
CA VAL A 229 23.63 37.68 28.93
C VAL A 229 23.30 37.28 27.49
N ARG A 230 22.93 38.24 26.63
CA ARG A 230 22.65 37.99 25.21
C ARG A 230 23.86 37.45 24.44
N GLN A 231 25.06 37.96 24.75
CA GLN A 231 26.29 37.46 24.14
C GLN A 231 26.62 36.02 24.57
N ALA A 232 26.43 35.71 25.86
CA ALA A 232 26.60 34.35 26.38
C ALA A 232 25.59 33.38 25.75
N ALA A 233 24.32 33.76 25.67
CA ALA A 233 23.28 32.97 25.04
C ALA A 233 23.59 32.69 23.57
N ARG A 234 24.08 33.69 22.80
CA ARG A 234 24.51 33.48 21.42
C ARG A 234 25.64 32.46 21.27
N ARG A 235 26.60 32.50 22.16
CA ARG A 235 27.73 31.54 22.18
C ARG A 235 27.24 30.13 22.48
N GLU A 236 26.35 29.99 23.46
CA GLU A 236 25.79 28.69 23.83
C GLU A 236 24.94 28.07 22.72
N VAL A 237 24.03 28.86 22.09
CA VAL A 237 23.26 28.42 20.93
C VAL A 237 24.19 28.06 19.79
N SER A 238 25.21 28.88 19.50
CA SER A 238 26.18 28.55 18.44
C SER A 238 26.92 27.25 18.72
N LYS A 239 27.25 26.98 19.98
CA LYS A 239 27.89 25.71 20.37
C LYS A 239 26.93 24.53 20.19
N MET A 240 25.69 24.64 20.69
CA MET A 240 24.65 23.61 20.48
C MET A 240 24.41 23.35 18.99
N HIS A 241 24.39 24.39 18.17
CA HIS A 241 24.24 24.23 16.71
C HIS A 241 25.45 23.54 16.06
N ILE A 242 26.68 23.80 16.52
CA ILE A 242 27.88 23.09 16.06
C ILE A 242 27.84 21.63 16.50
N GLU A 243 27.45 21.35 17.70
CA GLU A 243 27.32 19.99 18.25
C GLU A 243 26.22 19.23 17.48
N ALA A 244 25.04 19.82 17.29
CA ALA A 244 23.96 19.24 16.50
C ALA A 244 24.35 18.98 15.03
N ARG A 245 25.16 19.86 14.41
CA ARG A 245 25.69 19.65 13.05
C ARG A 245 26.74 18.56 12.99
N ASN A 246 27.43 18.29 14.09
CA ASN A 246 28.44 17.23 14.18
C ASN A 246 27.86 15.87 14.57
N GLU A 247 26.57 15.79 14.91
CA GLU A 247 25.89 14.51 15.05
C GLU A 247 25.88 13.77 13.72
N SER A 248 26.18 12.48 13.79
CA SER A 248 26.22 11.62 12.59
C SER A 248 24.87 11.62 11.89
N ASP A 249 24.90 11.84 10.59
CA ASP A 249 23.71 11.75 9.74
C ASP A 249 23.07 10.35 9.84
N VAL A 250 21.80 10.30 10.22
CA VAL A 250 21.02 9.08 10.22
C VAL A 250 20.17 9.05 8.95
N HIS A 251 20.51 8.14 8.07
CA HIS A 251 19.73 7.90 6.87
C HIS A 251 18.54 6.99 7.16
N THR A 252 17.37 7.36 6.69
CA THR A 252 16.13 6.61 6.87
C THR A 252 15.43 6.38 5.54
N LEU A 253 14.85 5.19 5.37
CA LEU A 253 13.97 4.86 4.26
C LEU A 253 12.59 4.52 4.82
N ARG A 254 11.58 5.22 4.33
CA ARG A 254 10.23 5.11 4.84
C ARG A 254 9.19 5.12 3.73
N ARG A 255 7.93 4.97 4.12
CA ARG A 255 6.81 5.06 3.19
C ARG A 255 6.75 6.44 2.52
N PRO A 256 6.71 6.51 1.17
CA PRO A 256 6.57 7.77 0.43
C PRO A 256 5.28 8.52 0.81
N SER A 257 5.42 9.81 1.07
CA SER A 257 4.30 10.70 1.39
C SER A 257 3.38 10.96 0.20
N ASP A 258 3.90 10.86 -1.03
CA ASP A 258 3.18 11.07 -2.29
C ASP A 258 2.40 9.85 -2.79
N GLY A 259 2.38 8.76 -2.01
CA GLY A 259 1.64 7.54 -2.34
C GLY A 259 2.32 6.64 -3.38
N ARG A 260 3.57 6.92 -3.76
CA ARG A 260 4.39 5.99 -4.55
C ARG A 260 4.55 4.65 -3.84
N HIS A 261 4.97 3.66 -4.60
CA HIS A 261 5.08 2.28 -4.11
C HIS A 261 6.22 2.16 -3.09
N TYR A 262 5.91 1.63 -1.90
CA TYR A 262 6.90 1.29 -0.88
C TYR A 262 7.08 -0.22 -0.85
N LEU A 263 8.27 -0.70 -1.24
CA LEU A 263 8.56 -2.12 -1.42
C LEU A 263 9.86 -2.49 -0.72
N ILE A 264 9.82 -3.57 0.04
CA ILE A 264 11.00 -4.20 0.65
C ILE A 264 11.02 -5.67 0.24
N SER A 265 12.15 -6.17 -0.23
CA SER A 265 12.23 -7.55 -0.71
C SER A 265 13.65 -8.12 -0.61
N ASN A 266 13.76 -9.42 -0.39
CA ASN A 266 15.01 -10.18 -0.58
C ASN A 266 15.00 -10.99 -1.89
N ILE A 267 14.10 -10.67 -2.82
CA ILE A 267 13.99 -11.26 -4.15
C ILE A 267 14.66 -10.34 -5.16
N ASP A 268 15.39 -10.89 -6.11
CA ASP A 268 16.01 -10.12 -7.20
C ASP A 268 14.98 -9.22 -7.89
N PRO A 269 15.25 -7.90 -8.00
CA PRO A 269 14.36 -6.94 -8.64
C PRO A 269 14.00 -7.31 -10.09
N LYS A 270 14.90 -7.96 -10.82
CA LYS A 270 14.62 -8.46 -12.18
C LYS A 270 13.52 -9.53 -12.19
N LEU A 271 13.53 -10.43 -11.21
CA LEU A 271 12.49 -11.45 -11.07
C LEU A 271 11.15 -10.83 -10.67
N LEU A 272 11.16 -9.83 -9.77
CA LEU A 272 9.99 -9.08 -9.38
C LEU A 272 9.38 -8.33 -10.58
N ALA A 273 10.19 -7.61 -11.34
CA ALA A 273 9.75 -6.89 -12.53
C ALA A 273 9.13 -7.83 -13.59
N ARG A 274 9.72 -9.03 -13.79
CA ARG A 274 9.16 -10.06 -14.68
C ARG A 274 7.81 -10.59 -14.17
N ARG A 275 7.65 -10.84 -12.88
CA ARG A 275 6.37 -11.26 -12.28
C ARG A 275 5.29 -10.20 -12.50
N TYR A 276 5.59 -8.93 -12.26
CA TYR A 276 4.65 -7.84 -12.53
C TYR A 276 4.32 -7.70 -14.01
N LEU A 277 5.31 -7.93 -14.91
CA LEU A 277 5.04 -7.93 -16.35
C LEU A 277 4.06 -9.04 -16.75
N LEU A 278 4.25 -10.26 -16.27
CA LEU A 278 3.37 -11.39 -16.57
C LEU A 278 1.93 -11.13 -16.08
N TRP A 279 1.78 -10.58 -14.87
CA TRP A 279 0.47 -10.18 -14.35
C TRP A 279 -0.17 -9.04 -15.16
N ALA A 280 0.63 -8.07 -15.60
CA ALA A 280 0.15 -6.99 -16.46
C ALA A 280 -0.35 -7.54 -17.82
N LEU A 281 0.40 -8.45 -18.45
CA LEU A 281 0.01 -9.11 -19.68
C LEU A 281 -1.26 -9.96 -19.52
N PHE A 282 -1.40 -10.66 -18.40
CA PHE A 282 -2.60 -11.42 -18.08
C PHE A 282 -3.84 -10.51 -18.01
N HIS A 283 -3.79 -9.41 -17.26
CA HIS A 283 -4.90 -8.48 -17.16
C HIS A 283 -5.18 -7.76 -18.49
N LEU A 284 -4.15 -7.46 -19.29
CA LEU A 284 -4.30 -6.88 -20.62
C LEU A 284 -5.01 -7.86 -21.58
N ALA A 285 -4.68 -9.16 -21.52
CA ALA A 285 -5.35 -10.18 -22.31
C ALA A 285 -6.84 -10.28 -21.94
N PHE A 286 -7.16 -10.27 -20.63
CA PHE A 286 -8.56 -10.21 -20.16
C PHE A 286 -9.28 -8.95 -20.65
N PHE A 287 -8.64 -7.81 -20.60
CA PHE A 287 -9.18 -6.54 -21.09
C PHE A 287 -9.53 -6.61 -22.59
N ILE A 288 -8.57 -7.05 -23.40
CA ILE A 288 -8.76 -7.14 -24.86
C ILE A 288 -9.84 -8.19 -25.22
N SER A 289 -9.81 -9.35 -24.56
CA SER A 289 -10.78 -10.43 -24.79
C SER A 289 -12.21 -10.00 -24.43
N ALA A 290 -12.38 -9.34 -23.27
CA ALA A 290 -13.69 -8.85 -22.85
C ALA A 290 -14.19 -7.74 -23.77
N LEU A 291 -13.32 -6.80 -24.18
CA LEU A 291 -13.66 -5.74 -25.11
C LEU A 291 -14.08 -6.29 -26.48
N GLY A 292 -13.38 -7.32 -27.00
CA GLY A 292 -13.71 -7.99 -28.25
C GLY A 292 -14.99 -8.84 -28.20
N ALA A 293 -15.35 -9.33 -26.99
CA ALA A 293 -16.58 -10.10 -26.80
C ALA A 293 -17.85 -9.22 -26.76
N ILE A 294 -17.75 -7.95 -26.39
CA ILE A 294 -18.90 -7.03 -26.28
C ILE A 294 -19.69 -6.93 -27.61
N PRO A 295 -19.09 -6.65 -28.80
CA PRO A 295 -19.84 -6.55 -30.03
C PRO A 295 -20.51 -7.87 -30.45
N TYR A 296 -19.88 -9.02 -30.16
CA TYR A 296 -20.48 -10.32 -30.40
C TYR A 296 -21.74 -10.54 -29.55
N VAL A 297 -21.66 -10.27 -28.24
CA VAL A 297 -22.79 -10.44 -27.34
C VAL A 297 -23.89 -9.42 -27.63
N SER A 298 -23.56 -8.18 -27.95
CA SER A 298 -24.55 -7.15 -28.33
C SER A 298 -25.32 -7.53 -29.62
N HIS A 299 -24.63 -8.11 -30.60
CA HIS A 299 -25.28 -8.60 -31.79
C HIS A 299 -26.26 -9.77 -31.50
N GLN A 300 -25.88 -10.70 -30.62
CA GLN A 300 -26.78 -11.76 -30.16
C GLN A 300 -27.99 -11.20 -29.40
N MET A 301 -27.79 -10.16 -28.59
CA MET A 301 -28.87 -9.48 -27.88
C MET A 301 -29.90 -8.89 -28.87
N ILE A 302 -29.45 -8.17 -29.89
CA ILE A 302 -30.31 -7.57 -30.89
C ILE A 302 -31.13 -8.67 -31.64
N LYS A 303 -30.50 -9.77 -32.04
CA LYS A 303 -31.19 -10.91 -32.66
C LYS A 303 -32.23 -11.51 -31.72
N HIS A 304 -31.90 -11.69 -30.45
CA HIS A 304 -32.81 -12.27 -29.45
C HIS A 304 -34.05 -11.39 -29.23
N GLU A 305 -33.84 -10.08 -29.13
CA GLU A 305 -34.92 -9.09 -28.96
C GLU A 305 -35.81 -9.05 -30.22
N ALA A 306 -35.23 -9.11 -31.42
CA ALA A 306 -35.99 -9.18 -32.68
C ALA A 306 -36.86 -10.44 -32.77
N ILE A 307 -36.33 -11.61 -32.40
CA ILE A 307 -37.08 -12.86 -32.36
C ILE A 307 -38.22 -12.79 -31.33
N LYS A 308 -37.97 -12.20 -30.16
CA LYS A 308 -38.98 -12.05 -29.13
C LYS A 308 -40.11 -11.12 -29.60
N ALA A 309 -39.76 -9.98 -30.16
CA ALA A 309 -40.75 -9.03 -30.73
C ALA A 309 -41.62 -9.66 -31.83
N LYS A 310 -40.98 -10.47 -32.69
CA LYS A 310 -41.74 -11.20 -33.74
C LYS A 310 -42.72 -12.21 -33.14
N ARG A 311 -42.32 -12.99 -32.13
CA ARG A 311 -43.18 -13.95 -31.42
C ARG A 311 -44.36 -13.25 -30.75
N GLU A 312 -44.12 -12.09 -30.10
CA GLU A 312 -45.19 -11.31 -29.49
C GLU A 312 -46.18 -10.73 -30.49
N ALA A 313 -45.70 -10.29 -31.67
CA ALA A 313 -46.53 -9.84 -32.78
C ALA A 313 -47.40 -10.97 -33.34
N ASP A 314 -46.79 -12.14 -33.63
CA ASP A 314 -47.50 -13.33 -34.13
C ASP A 314 -48.55 -13.81 -33.10
N HIS A 315 -48.24 -13.74 -31.81
CA HIS A 315 -49.19 -14.11 -30.75
C HIS A 315 -50.37 -13.15 -30.68
N LYS A 316 -50.15 -11.83 -30.77
CA LYS A 316 -51.22 -10.83 -30.85
C LYS A 316 -52.11 -11.01 -32.09
N GLU A 317 -51.51 -11.28 -33.25
CA GLU A 317 -52.25 -11.53 -34.47
C GLU A 317 -53.13 -12.78 -34.35
N ASN A 318 -52.59 -13.87 -33.78
CA ASN A 318 -53.35 -15.08 -33.52
C ASN A 318 -54.53 -14.86 -32.54
N LEU A 319 -54.32 -14.09 -31.46
CA LEU A 319 -55.42 -13.71 -30.56
C LEU A 319 -56.51 -12.94 -31.28
N GLN A 320 -56.13 -11.95 -32.10
CA GLN A 320 -57.12 -11.19 -32.90
C GLN A 320 -57.86 -12.05 -33.89
N ARG A 321 -57.21 -13.05 -34.49
CA ARG A 321 -57.90 -14.02 -35.39
C ARG A 321 -58.92 -14.87 -34.62
N VAL A 322 -58.55 -15.31 -33.42
CA VAL A 322 -59.44 -16.11 -32.56
C VAL A 322 -60.60 -15.27 -32.10
N ASP A 323 -60.43 -14.01 -31.70
CA ASP A 323 -61.50 -13.11 -31.29
C ASP A 323 -62.47 -12.84 -32.44
N LYS A 324 -61.98 -12.60 -33.68
CA LYS A 324 -62.82 -12.43 -34.85
C LYS A 324 -63.58 -13.71 -35.20
N MET A 325 -63.02 -14.90 -34.97
CA MET A 325 -63.75 -16.17 -35.15
C MET A 325 -64.86 -16.28 -34.09
N PHE A 326 -64.62 -15.98 -32.83
CA PHE A 326 -65.65 -15.99 -31.80
C PHE A 326 -66.75 -15.01 -32.08
N GLU A 327 -66.46 -13.83 -32.58
CA GLU A 327 -67.41 -12.82 -32.97
C GLU A 327 -68.31 -13.28 -34.14
N LYS A 328 -67.74 -13.95 -35.10
CA LYS A 328 -68.47 -14.53 -36.25
C LYS A 328 -69.46 -15.67 -35.87
N TYR A 329 -69.13 -16.43 -34.82
CA TYR A 329 -69.95 -17.55 -34.35
C TYR A 329 -70.82 -17.19 -33.11
N ARG A 330 -70.89 -15.91 -32.74
CA ARG A 330 -71.76 -15.44 -31.69
C ARG A 330 -73.18 -15.57 -32.14
N LEU A 331 -73.93 -16.56 -31.66
CA LEU A 331 -75.35 -16.75 -31.91
C LEU A 331 -76.09 -15.48 -31.40
N PRO A 332 -77.09 -15.00 -32.20
CA PRO A 332 -77.91 -13.89 -31.72
C PRO A 332 -78.59 -14.27 -30.40
N ALA A 333 -78.50 -13.36 -29.43
CA ALA A 333 -79.17 -13.54 -28.17
C ALA A 333 -80.66 -13.82 -28.41
N SER A 334 -81.18 -14.92 -27.84
CA SER A 334 -82.62 -15.25 -27.92
C SER A 334 -83.43 -14.05 -27.36
N PRO A 335 -84.51 -13.66 -27.99
CA PRO A 335 -85.34 -12.58 -27.51
C PRO A 335 -85.88 -12.89 -26.09
N PRO A 336 -86.01 -11.93 -25.22
CA PRO A 336 -86.60 -12.11 -23.89
C PRO A 336 -88.02 -12.60 -23.99
N PRO A 337 -88.47 -13.37 -22.91
CA PRO A 337 -89.82 -13.92 -22.86
C PRO A 337 -90.93 -12.89 -22.80
#